data_403083803e5e5f1619c20c4a425c1f79
#
_entry.id   403083803e5e5f1619c20c4a425c1f79
#
_cell.length_a   1.000
_cell.length_b   1.000
_cell.length_c   1.000
_cell.angle_alpha   90.00
_cell.angle_beta   90.00
_cell.angle_gamma   90.00
#
_symmetry.space_group_name_H-M   'P 1'
#
loop_
_entity.id
_entity.type
_entity.pdbx_description
1 polymer ?
#
loop_
_entity_poly.entity_id
_entity_poly.type
_entity_poly.pdbx_seq_one_letter_code
_entity_poly.pdbx_strand_id
1 'polypeptide(L)'
;MDDKTRVELEAAAFRALRDHLRERTDVQNIDLMNLAGFCRNCLSRWYQEAAAERGVAMEKEEARAIVYGMPYAEWVARHQTEASPAARAAFAGGRQAD
;
A
#
# COMPACT_ATOMS: atom_id res chain seq x y z
N MET A 1 -27.56 -6.49 7.31
CA MET A 1 -26.29 -6.28 8.01
C MET A 1 -26.24 -4.85 8.50
N ASP A 2 -25.96 -4.63 9.77
CA ASP A 2 -25.93 -3.27 10.29
C ASP A 2 -24.60 -2.58 9.98
N ASP A 3 -24.55 -1.28 10.23
CA ASP A 3 -23.38 -0.47 9.88
C ASP A 3 -22.13 -0.89 10.68
N LYS A 4 -22.31 -1.25 11.94
CA LYS A 4 -21.18 -1.67 12.76
C LYS A 4 -20.56 -2.95 12.21
N THR A 5 -21.39 -3.92 11.87
CA THR A 5 -20.90 -5.18 11.30
C THR A 5 -20.20 -4.94 9.98
N ARG A 6 -20.78 -4.08 9.12
CA ARG A 6 -20.16 -3.77 7.82
C ARG A 6 -18.78 -3.16 8.02
N VAL A 7 -18.66 -2.21 8.94
CA VAL A 7 -17.37 -1.56 9.22
C VAL A 7 -16.35 -2.58 9.72
N GLU A 8 -16.78 -3.49 10.60
CA GLU A 8 -15.88 -4.52 11.11
C GLU A 8 -15.40 -5.46 10.01
N LEU A 9 -16.29 -5.82 9.09
CA LEU A 9 -15.90 -6.68 7.97
C LEU A 9 -14.93 -5.96 7.04
N GLU A 10 -15.18 -4.68 6.77
CA GLU A 10 -14.29 -3.89 5.94
C GLU A 10 -12.91 -3.74 6.59
N ALA A 11 -12.88 -3.54 7.90
CA ALA A 11 -11.62 -3.47 8.63
C ALA A 11 -10.88 -4.81 8.58
N ALA A 12 -11.61 -5.91 8.73
CA ALA A 12 -11.01 -7.25 8.69
C ALA A 12 -10.44 -7.54 7.30
N ALA A 13 -11.16 -7.15 6.24
CA ALA A 13 -10.70 -7.34 4.87
C ALA A 13 -9.46 -6.49 4.58
N PHE A 14 -9.44 -5.26 5.08
CA PHE A 14 -8.25 -4.41 4.94
C PHE A 14 -7.05 -5.06 5.62
N ARG A 15 -7.22 -5.57 6.82
CA ARG A 15 -6.12 -6.21 7.56
C ARG A 15 -5.62 -7.45 6.83
N ALA A 16 -6.53 -8.22 6.23
CA ALA A 16 -6.13 -9.39 5.45
C ALA A 16 -5.29 -9.00 4.23
N LEU A 17 -5.70 -7.95 3.53
CA LEU A 17 -4.94 -7.44 2.39
C LEU A 17 -3.57 -6.93 2.84
N ARG A 18 -3.56 -6.12 3.90
CA ARG A 18 -2.32 -5.57 4.44
C ARG A 18 -1.36 -6.68 4.83
N ASP A 19 -1.84 -7.68 5.54
CA ASP A 19 -1.00 -8.78 6.01
C ASP A 19 -0.49 -9.62 4.85
N HIS A 20 -1.32 -9.81 3.84
CA HIS A 20 -0.92 -10.53 2.62
C HIS A 20 0.22 -9.78 1.91
N LEU A 21 0.09 -8.46 1.78
CA LEU A 21 1.15 -7.66 1.15
C LEU A 21 2.44 -7.67 1.96
N ARG A 22 2.34 -7.73 3.29
CA ARG A 22 3.52 -7.85 4.15
C ARG A 22 4.23 -9.18 3.96
N GLU A 23 3.48 -10.25 3.71
CA GLU A 23 4.06 -11.58 3.49
C GLU A 23 4.71 -11.69 2.12
N ARG A 24 4.17 -11.01 1.13
CA ARG A 24 4.65 -11.11 -0.25
C ARG A 24 5.73 -10.05 -0.54
N THR A 25 6.84 -10.14 0.20
CA THR A 25 7.97 -9.23 0.01
C THR A 25 8.67 -9.45 -1.33
N ASP A 26 8.40 -10.57 -1.99
CA ASP A 26 8.91 -10.87 -3.33
C ASP A 26 8.23 -10.02 -4.41
N VAL A 27 7.04 -9.48 -4.12
CA VAL A 27 6.31 -8.65 -5.08
C VAL A 27 6.67 -7.19 -4.86
N GLN A 28 7.31 -6.59 -5.86
CA GLN A 28 7.74 -5.21 -5.79
C GLN A 28 6.57 -4.25 -6.03
N ASN A 29 6.69 -3.03 -5.50
CA ASN A 29 5.64 -2.04 -5.70
C ASN A 29 5.42 -1.73 -7.18
N ILE A 30 6.50 -1.71 -7.97
CA ILE A 30 6.35 -1.47 -9.41
C ILE A 30 5.57 -2.60 -10.09
N ASP A 31 5.71 -3.84 -9.61
CA ASP A 31 4.95 -4.97 -10.15
C ASP A 31 3.46 -4.81 -9.87
N LEU A 32 3.12 -4.39 -8.65
CA LEU A 32 1.72 -4.13 -8.30
C LEU A 32 1.14 -2.99 -9.13
N MET A 33 1.90 -1.90 -9.30
CA MET A 33 1.46 -0.78 -10.11
C MET A 33 1.19 -1.20 -11.55
N ASN A 34 2.09 -1.98 -12.13
CA ASN A 34 1.94 -2.43 -13.51
C ASN A 34 0.77 -3.41 -13.68
N LEU A 35 0.54 -4.27 -12.70
CA LEU A 35 -0.50 -5.29 -12.77
C LEU A 35 -1.87 -4.75 -12.38
N ALA A 36 -1.93 -3.99 -11.30
CA ALA A 36 -3.21 -3.66 -10.66
C ALA A 36 -3.46 -2.15 -10.52
N GLY A 37 -2.50 -1.31 -10.86
CA GLY A 37 -2.67 0.14 -10.79
C GLY A 37 -2.57 0.73 -9.39
N PHE A 38 -2.10 -0.05 -8.42
CA PHE A 38 -1.86 0.46 -7.08
C PHE A 38 -0.67 -0.28 -6.47
N CYS A 39 -0.11 0.27 -5.41
CA CYS A 39 0.94 -0.40 -4.67
C CYS A 39 0.75 -0.14 -3.17
N ARG A 40 1.71 -0.63 -2.36
CA ARG A 40 1.65 -0.43 -0.90
C ARG A 40 1.62 1.04 -0.52
N ASN A 41 2.30 1.88 -1.28
CA ASN A 41 2.28 3.33 -1.02
C ASN A 41 0.93 3.95 -1.32
N CYS A 42 0.23 3.48 -2.35
CA CYS A 42 -1.13 3.93 -2.63
C CYS A 42 -2.06 3.56 -1.49
N LEU A 43 -1.95 2.34 -0.99
CA LEU A 43 -2.78 1.88 0.12
C LEU A 43 -2.53 2.73 1.38
N SER A 44 -1.25 3.05 1.66
CA SER A 44 -0.95 3.90 2.80
C SER A 44 -1.47 5.33 2.60
N ARG A 45 -1.43 5.85 1.38
CA ARG A 45 -2.00 7.16 1.10
C ARG A 45 -3.52 7.15 1.33
N TRP A 46 -4.21 6.13 0.87
CA TRP A 46 -5.65 6.01 1.09
C TRP A 46 -5.97 5.95 2.59
N TYR A 47 -5.14 5.26 3.36
CA TYR A 47 -5.30 5.20 4.81
C TYR A 47 -5.12 6.58 5.44
N GLN A 48 -4.08 7.30 5.00
CA GLN A 48 -3.81 8.66 5.48
C GLN A 48 -4.95 9.62 5.13
N GLU A 49 -5.48 9.51 3.90
CA GLU A 49 -6.60 10.34 3.46
C GLU A 49 -7.85 10.05 4.27
N ALA A 50 -8.11 8.79 4.54
CA ALA A 50 -9.26 8.40 5.36
C ALA A 50 -9.16 8.97 6.77
N ALA A 51 -7.94 8.98 7.33
CA ALA A 51 -7.69 9.58 8.64
C ALA A 51 -7.96 11.09 8.60
N ALA A 52 -7.46 11.76 7.57
CA ALA A 52 -7.64 13.20 7.44
C ALA A 52 -9.11 13.58 7.34
N GLU A 53 -9.90 12.81 6.60
CA GLU A 53 -11.33 13.05 6.44
C GLU A 53 -12.08 12.94 7.77
N ARG A 54 -11.51 12.23 8.73
CA ARG A 54 -12.11 12.02 10.06
C ARG A 54 -11.46 12.86 11.13
N GLY A 55 -10.63 13.83 10.73
CA GLY A 55 -9.99 14.75 11.66
C GLY A 55 -8.82 14.14 12.42
N VAL A 56 -8.28 13.02 11.94
CA VAL A 56 -7.13 12.38 12.57
C VAL A 56 -5.87 12.81 11.83
N ALA A 57 -5.00 13.54 12.52
CA ALA A 57 -3.72 13.96 11.94
C ALA A 57 -2.80 12.75 11.84
N MET A 58 -2.27 12.51 10.65
CA MET A 58 -1.40 11.36 10.43
C MET A 58 -0.33 11.73 9.40
N GLU A 59 0.92 11.52 9.79
CA GLU A 59 2.04 11.77 8.89
C GLU A 59 2.14 10.65 7.85
N LYS A 60 2.71 10.97 6.70
CA LYS A 60 2.89 10.03 5.61
C LYS A 60 3.65 8.77 6.06
N GLU A 61 4.72 8.96 6.83
CA GLU A 61 5.54 7.83 7.27
C GLU A 61 4.83 6.98 8.30
N GLU A 62 3.95 7.57 9.09
CA GLU A 62 3.13 6.81 10.03
C GLU A 62 2.17 5.87 9.27
N ALA A 63 1.51 6.39 8.24
CA ALA A 63 0.61 5.59 7.42
C ALA A 63 1.36 4.46 6.71
N ARG A 64 2.56 4.76 6.20
CA ARG A 64 3.39 3.74 5.56
C ARG A 64 3.78 2.65 6.54
N ALA A 65 4.16 3.00 7.76
CA ALA A 65 4.53 2.01 8.76
C ALA A 65 3.37 1.09 9.09
N ILE A 66 2.15 1.60 9.08
CA ILE A 66 0.95 0.78 9.31
C ILE A 66 0.79 -0.27 8.21
N VAL A 67 1.00 0.12 6.96
CA VAL A 67 0.84 -0.81 5.83
C VAL A 67 2.01 -1.79 5.76
N TYR A 68 3.23 -1.29 5.89
CA TYR A 68 4.43 -2.14 5.74
C TYR A 68 4.75 -2.98 6.96
N GLY A 69 4.27 -2.58 8.14
CA GLY A 69 4.62 -3.24 9.41
C GLY A 69 6.00 -2.88 9.90
N MET A 70 6.63 -1.89 9.32
CA MET A 70 7.96 -1.37 9.67
C MET A 70 8.13 -0.03 8.99
N PRO A 71 9.12 0.78 9.39
CA PRO A 71 9.42 2.02 8.66
C PRO A 71 9.68 1.74 7.18
N TYR A 72 9.17 2.60 6.32
CA TYR A 72 9.29 2.41 4.88
C TYR A 72 10.75 2.27 4.44
N ALA A 73 11.64 3.08 5.00
CA ALA A 73 13.06 3.01 4.65
C ALA A 73 13.67 1.64 4.96
N GLU A 74 13.21 1.03 6.04
CA GLU A 74 13.68 -0.32 6.39
C GLU A 74 13.18 -1.35 5.39
N TRP A 75 11.92 -1.25 4.98
CA TRP A 75 11.36 -2.16 3.97
C TRP A 75 12.12 -2.04 2.64
N VAL A 76 12.40 -0.79 2.23
CA VAL A 76 13.15 -0.54 1.00
C VAL A 76 14.53 -1.19 1.08
N ALA A 77 15.22 -1.00 2.21
CA ALA A 77 16.56 -1.56 2.39
C ALA A 77 16.55 -3.09 2.35
N ARG A 78 15.50 -3.71 2.87
CA ARG A 78 15.43 -5.18 2.96
C ARG A 78 14.91 -5.84 1.70
N HIS A 79 13.96 -5.21 1.01
CA HIS A 79 13.16 -5.92 0.02
C HIS A 79 13.12 -5.27 -1.36
N GLN A 80 13.31 -3.96 -1.47
CA GLN A 80 13.21 -3.31 -2.76
C GLN A 80 14.44 -3.62 -3.62
N THR A 81 14.19 -4.05 -4.84
CA THR A 81 15.24 -4.35 -5.80
C THR A 81 15.11 -3.43 -6.99
N GLU A 82 16.18 -3.35 -7.78
CA GLU A 82 16.14 -2.56 -9.00
C GLU A 82 15.16 -3.18 -9.99
N ALA A 83 14.28 -2.35 -10.56
CA ALA A 83 13.30 -2.83 -11.51
C ALA A 83 13.97 -3.24 -12.81
N SER A 84 13.46 -4.30 -13.44
CA SER A 84 13.94 -4.72 -14.76
C SER A 84 13.63 -3.66 -15.80
N PRO A 85 14.35 -3.62 -16.93
CA PRO A 85 14.00 -2.70 -18.00
C PRO A 85 12.56 -2.85 -18.48
N ALA A 86 12.05 -4.08 -18.55
CA ALA A 86 10.68 -4.33 -18.96
C ALA A 86 9.68 -3.75 -17.96
N ALA A 87 9.93 -3.92 -16.65
CA ALA A 87 9.06 -3.38 -15.63
C ALA A 87 9.05 -1.85 -15.66
N ARG A 88 10.23 -1.24 -15.84
CA ARG A 88 10.33 0.21 -15.94
C ARG A 88 9.61 0.76 -17.18
N ALA A 89 9.73 0.07 -18.30
CA ALA A 89 9.06 0.47 -19.53
C ALA A 89 7.54 0.40 -19.38
N ALA A 90 7.04 -0.67 -18.77
CA ALA A 90 5.61 -0.83 -18.52
C ALA A 90 5.08 0.26 -17.60
N PHE A 91 5.84 0.58 -16.54
CA PHE A 91 5.46 1.62 -15.60
C PHE A 91 5.42 2.99 -16.28
N ALA A 92 6.45 3.29 -17.09
CA ALA A 92 6.53 4.58 -17.78
C ALA A 92 5.41 4.75 -18.80
N GLY A 93 4.98 3.65 -19.44
CA GLY A 93 3.90 3.69 -20.43
C GLY A 93 2.51 3.65 -19.83
N GLY A 94 2.39 3.39 -18.54
CA GLY A 94 1.09 3.27 -17.88
C GLY A 94 0.61 4.58 -17.31
N ARG A 95 -0.65 4.55 -16.85
CA ARG A 95 -1.25 5.70 -16.17
C ARG A 95 -1.15 5.46 -14.68
N GLN A 96 -0.47 6.33 -13.99
CA GLN A 96 -0.24 6.18 -12.55
C GLN A 96 -1.05 7.21 -11.78
N ALA A 97 -1.78 6.77 -10.76
CA ALA A 97 -2.59 7.66 -9.94
C ALA A 97 -1.76 8.40 -8.91
N ASP A 98 -0.58 7.94 -8.65
CA ASP A 98 0.26 8.54 -7.59
C ASP A 98 1.37 9.38 -8.14
#